data_e14c1a66482c2aba135d952a47378892
#
_entry.id   e14c1a66482c2aba135d952a47378892
#
_cell.length_a   1.000
_cell.length_b   1.000
_cell.length_c   1.000
_cell.angle_alpha   90.00
_cell.angle_beta   90.00
_cell.angle_gamma   90.00
#
_symmetry.space_group_name_H-M   'P 1'
#
loop_
_entity.id
_entity.type
_entity.pdbx_description
1 polymer ?
#
loop_
_entity_poly.entity_id
_entity_poly.type
_entity_poly.pdbx_seq_one_letter_code
_entity_poly.pdbx_strand_id
1 'polypeptide(L)'
;TGVQTCALPILFNTLETRFPELSYKELIWCCSFLLGLPNNEIALILDSQPMSLYKMKQRIAQKMNLASTRDLPQILVDLSDK
;
A
#
# COMPACT_ATOMS: atom_id res chain seq x y z
N THR A 1 -9.29 -17.70 5.13
CA THR A 1 -8.61 -17.61 3.85
C THR A 1 -9.44 -16.84 2.83
N GLY A 2 -10.72 -17.19 2.69
CA GLY A 2 -11.59 -16.48 1.77
C GLY A 2 -11.79 -15.02 2.15
N VAL A 3 -11.81 -14.73 3.44
CA VAL A 3 -11.99 -13.37 3.94
C VAL A 3 -10.81 -12.50 3.53
N GLN A 4 -9.60 -13.01 3.67
CA GLN A 4 -8.41 -12.24 3.28
C GLN A 4 -8.36 -12.00 1.80
N THR A 5 -8.78 -12.97 1.01
CA THR A 5 -8.80 -12.84 -0.43
C THR A 5 -9.77 -11.74 -0.88
N CYS A 6 -10.89 -11.59 -0.17
CA CYS A 6 -11.88 -10.57 -0.50
C CYS A 6 -11.42 -9.17 -0.10
N ALA A 7 -10.63 -9.04 0.96
CA ALA A 7 -10.20 -7.73 1.45
C ALA A 7 -9.25 -7.03 0.48
N LEU A 8 -8.32 -7.78 -0.12
CA LEU A 8 -7.32 -7.19 -1.00
C LEU A 8 -7.89 -6.57 -2.27
N PRO A 9 -8.78 -7.24 -3.01
CA PRO A 9 -9.40 -6.61 -4.18
C PRO A 9 -10.19 -5.35 -3.84
N ILE A 10 -10.86 -5.34 -2.69
CA ILE A 10 -11.62 -4.16 -2.25
C ILE A 10 -10.66 -3.00 -1.99
N LEU A 11 -9.58 -3.26 -1.27
CA LEU A 11 -8.59 -2.22 -0.99
C LEU A 11 -7.96 -1.70 -2.29
N PHE A 12 -7.60 -2.60 -3.19
CA PHE A 12 -6.98 -2.22 -4.46
C PHE A 12 -7.90 -1.29 -5.24
N ASN A 13 -9.18 -1.66 -5.38
CA ASN A 13 -10.15 -0.84 -6.08
C ASN A 13 -10.37 0.50 -5.40
N THR A 14 -10.43 0.52 -4.07
CA THR A 14 -10.62 1.74 -3.32
C THR A 14 -9.46 2.70 -3.54
N LEU A 15 -8.23 2.18 -3.52
CA LEU A 15 -7.05 3.01 -3.74
C LEU A 15 -7.01 3.55 -5.16
N GLU A 16 -7.33 2.73 -6.14
CA GLU A 16 -7.36 3.16 -7.52
C GLU A 16 -8.37 4.29 -7.74
N THR A 17 -9.53 4.16 -7.09
CA THR A 17 -10.61 5.14 -7.24
C THR A 17 -10.29 6.44 -6.54
N ARG A 18 -9.80 6.36 -5.31
CA ARG A 18 -9.54 7.56 -4.51
C ARG A 18 -8.22 8.22 -4.86
N PHE A 19 -7.23 7.45 -5.24
CA PHE A 19 -5.89 7.95 -5.53
C PHE A 19 -5.43 7.44 -6.88
N PRO A 20 -6.01 7.95 -7.97
CA PRO A 20 -5.66 7.46 -9.31
C PRO A 20 -4.22 7.75 -9.71
N GLU A 21 -3.53 8.59 -8.96
CA GLU A 21 -2.13 8.90 -9.22
C GLU A 21 -1.18 7.79 -8.76
N LEU A 22 -1.66 6.85 -7.94
CA LEU A 22 -0.83 5.75 -7.49
C LEU A 22 -0.54 4.79 -8.63
N SER A 23 0.73 4.41 -8.76
CA SER A 23 1.12 3.45 -9.77
C SER A 23 0.74 2.03 -9.32
N TYR A 24 0.79 1.10 -10.27
CA TYR A 24 0.48 -0.29 -9.97
C TYR A 24 1.38 -0.83 -8.86
N LYS A 25 2.68 -0.53 -8.92
CA LYS A 25 3.61 -0.99 -7.88
C LYS A 25 3.28 -0.40 -6.53
N GLU A 26 2.85 0.85 -6.50
CA GLU A 26 2.47 1.49 -5.25
C GLU A 26 1.23 0.86 -4.66
N LEU A 27 0.28 0.48 -5.50
CA LEU A 27 -0.91 -0.23 -5.05
C LEU A 27 -0.54 -1.60 -4.46
N ILE A 28 0.36 -2.31 -5.10
CA ILE A 28 0.83 -3.59 -4.59
C ILE A 28 1.53 -3.40 -3.25
N TRP A 29 2.33 -2.35 -3.12
CA TRP A 29 3.00 -2.05 -1.86
C TRP A 29 2.00 -1.88 -0.73
N CYS A 30 0.94 -1.12 -0.97
CA CYS A 30 -0.08 -0.87 0.05
C CYS A 30 -0.76 -2.17 0.47
N CYS A 31 -1.13 -3.01 -0.48
CA CYS A 31 -1.78 -4.28 -0.18
C CYS A 31 -0.85 -5.21 0.60
N SER A 32 0.41 -5.28 0.19
CA SER A 32 1.39 -6.12 0.87
C SER A 32 1.65 -5.63 2.28
N PHE A 33 1.69 -4.31 2.46
CA PHE A 33 1.90 -3.73 3.78
C PHE A 33 0.76 -4.12 4.73
N LEU A 34 -0.47 -4.09 4.25
CA LEU A 34 -1.63 -4.48 5.06
C LEU A 34 -1.60 -5.96 5.41
N LEU A 35 -1.02 -6.79 4.57
CA LEU A 35 -0.87 -8.21 4.87
C LEU A 35 0.16 -8.46 5.96
N GLY A 36 0.91 -7.43 6.36
CA GLY A 36 1.92 -7.56 7.38
C GLY A 36 3.24 -8.12 6.87
N LEU A 37 3.47 -8.05 5.56
CA LEU A 37 4.72 -8.54 5.00
C LEU A 37 5.87 -7.61 5.36
N PRO A 38 7.04 -8.16 5.68
CA PRO A 38 8.22 -7.34 5.94
C PRO A 38 8.73 -6.69 4.66
N ASN A 39 9.51 -5.61 4.81
CA ASN A 39 10.03 -4.88 3.67
C ASN A 39 10.80 -5.76 2.70
N ASN A 40 11.56 -6.73 3.24
CA ASN A 40 12.35 -7.63 2.39
C ASN A 40 11.45 -8.41 1.43
N GLU A 41 10.33 -8.91 1.91
CA GLU A 41 9.41 -9.67 1.08
C GLU A 41 8.69 -8.77 0.08
N ILE A 42 8.30 -7.58 0.50
CA ILE A 42 7.68 -6.63 -0.41
C ILE A 42 8.67 -6.27 -1.53
N ALA A 43 9.93 -6.08 -1.18
CA ALA A 43 10.96 -5.79 -2.17
C ALA A 43 11.08 -6.91 -3.21
N LEU A 44 10.99 -8.15 -2.77
CA LEU A 44 11.03 -9.29 -3.68
C LEU A 44 9.84 -9.31 -4.62
N ILE A 45 8.65 -9.02 -4.10
CA ILE A 45 7.44 -9.00 -4.90
C ILE A 45 7.51 -7.91 -5.96
N LEU A 46 8.04 -6.76 -5.60
CA LEU A 46 8.13 -5.62 -6.50
C LEU A 46 9.41 -5.60 -7.34
N ASP A 47 10.28 -6.60 -7.13
CA ASP A 47 11.56 -6.67 -7.81
C ASP A 47 12.37 -5.39 -7.61
N SER A 48 12.39 -4.92 -6.37
CA SER A 48 13.06 -3.68 -5.98
C SER A 48 13.93 -3.90 -4.77
N GLN A 49 14.80 -2.93 -4.48
CA GLN A 49 15.62 -2.98 -3.28
C GLN A 49 14.87 -2.40 -2.08
N PRO A 50 15.19 -2.86 -0.85
CA PRO A 50 14.51 -2.32 0.34
C PRO A 50 14.60 -0.80 0.47
N MET A 51 15.72 -0.21 0.06
CA MET A 51 15.88 1.24 0.12
C MET A 51 14.91 1.96 -0.81
N SER A 52 14.60 1.34 -1.94
CA SER A 52 13.62 1.91 -2.88
C SER A 52 12.22 1.94 -2.27
N LEU A 53 11.91 0.97 -1.42
CA LEU A 53 10.60 0.93 -0.76
C LEU A 53 10.42 2.12 0.18
N TYR A 54 11.49 2.56 0.81
CA TYR A 54 11.42 3.73 1.69
C TYR A 54 10.99 4.97 0.91
N LYS A 55 11.60 5.17 -0.26
CA LYS A 55 11.23 6.28 -1.13
C LYS A 55 9.82 6.13 -1.67
N MET A 56 9.43 4.90 -2.00
CA MET A 56 8.09 4.63 -2.48
C MET A 56 7.05 4.98 -1.41
N LYS A 57 7.33 4.63 -0.16
CA LYS A 57 6.44 4.96 0.95
C LYS A 57 6.23 6.47 1.06
N GLN A 58 7.30 7.24 0.92
CA GLN A 58 7.20 8.69 0.97
C GLN A 58 6.37 9.23 -0.18
N ARG A 59 6.56 8.70 -1.38
CA ARG A 59 5.77 9.11 -2.54
C ARG A 59 4.29 8.82 -2.35
N ILE A 60 3.98 7.63 -1.82
CA ILE A 60 2.59 7.26 -1.57
C ILE A 60 1.96 8.24 -0.59
N ALA A 61 2.65 8.55 0.49
CA ALA A 61 2.15 9.50 1.46
C ALA A 61 1.89 10.88 0.83
N GLN A 62 2.79 11.33 -0.01
CA GLN A 62 2.61 12.60 -0.71
C GLN A 62 1.41 12.58 -1.64
N LYS A 63 1.23 11.50 -2.39
CA LYS A 63 0.11 11.37 -3.30
C LYS A 63 -1.23 11.31 -2.57
N MET A 64 -1.22 10.79 -1.35
CA MET A 64 -2.41 10.74 -0.50
C MET A 64 -2.62 12.00 0.32
N ASN A 65 -1.76 13.00 0.15
CA ASN A 65 -1.83 14.26 0.90
C ASN A 65 -1.68 14.06 2.40
N LEU A 66 -0.81 13.13 2.79
CA LEU A 66 -0.55 12.87 4.19
C LEU A 66 0.59 13.76 4.69
N ALA A 67 0.47 14.20 5.94
CA ALA A 67 1.53 15.02 6.54
C ALA A 67 2.79 14.21 6.81
N SER A 68 2.66 12.90 7.02
CA SER A 68 3.78 12.05 7.37
C SER A 68 3.51 10.62 6.93
N THR A 69 4.59 9.87 6.70
CA THR A 69 4.45 8.44 6.39
C THR A 69 3.90 7.66 7.59
N ARG A 70 3.91 8.24 8.76
CA ARG A 70 3.37 7.59 9.97
C ARG A 70 1.86 7.39 9.87
N ASP A 71 1.18 8.25 9.12
CA ASP A 71 -0.27 8.16 8.96
C ASP A 71 -0.67 7.09 7.95
N LEU A 72 0.27 6.63 7.16
CA LEU A 72 -0.02 5.69 6.09
C LEU A 72 -0.64 4.38 6.58
N PRO A 73 -0.09 3.71 7.62
CA PRO A 73 -0.70 2.47 8.09
C PRO A 73 -2.15 2.65 8.53
N GLN A 74 -2.45 3.73 9.23
CA GLN A 74 -3.81 3.98 9.72
C GLN A 74 -4.78 4.19 8.57
N ILE A 75 -4.37 4.95 7.57
CA ILE A 75 -5.22 5.22 6.42
C ILE A 75 -5.49 3.95 5.63
N LEU A 76 -4.47 3.09 5.46
CA LEU A 76 -4.66 1.83 4.75
C LEU A 76 -5.63 0.92 5.49
N VAL A 77 -5.53 0.87 6.82
CA VAL A 77 -6.46 0.09 7.63
C VAL A 77 -7.88 0.64 7.48
N ASP A 78 -8.03 1.96 7.56
CA ASP A 78 -9.34 2.60 7.42
C ASP A 78 -9.97 2.29 6.06
N LEU A 79 -9.18 2.36 5.01
CA LEU A 79 -9.68 2.10 3.66
C LEU A 79 -10.05 0.64 3.46
N SER A 80 -9.33 -0.28 4.09
CA SER A 80 -9.59 -1.69 3.96
C SER A 80 -10.78 -2.16 4.80
N ASP A 81 -11.18 -1.35 5.77
CA ASP A 81 -12.23 -1.70 6.73
C ASP A 81 -13.63 -1.44 6.17
N LYS A 82 -13.74 -1.19 4.90
CA LYS A 82 -15.02 -1.01 4.24
C LYS A 82 -15.30 -2.18 3.29
#